data_ae0aad71408fafe1a582b084e0c6ea73
#
_entry.id   ae0aad71408fafe1a582b084e0c6ea73
#
_cell.length_a   1.000
_cell.length_b   1.000
_cell.length_c   1.000
_cell.angle_alpha   90.00
_cell.angle_beta   90.00
_cell.angle_gamma   90.00
#
_symmetry.space_group_name_H-M   'P 1'
#
loop_
_entity.id
_entity.type
_entity.pdbx_description
1 polymer ?
#
loop_
_entity_poly.entity_id
_entity_poly.type
_entity_poly.pdbx_seq_one_letter_code
_entity_poly.pdbx_strand_id
1 'polypeptide(L)'
;MTDINKPVNLNEMIKSIIMRIKLIRCIELKAIVTLSLVLINSGNLLIGSNLFIRDNNDYNHYPTGKLYVYYSKDQTNQSSPAVIFFFGGGWNSGSPKQFESQASYLNKYGVTVVLADYRTQKNAGTTPKEALMDAKSAMRYLKQHAMSIHVDPDKILAGGGSAGGHLAAATAFCHQINNPEDDLNVSSIPKALILFNPVIDNGPHGYGFDRVKDYYRDFSPIHNIKKDAPPAIFFLGSEDNIVLLETALKFKKKMEHVGSRCDLLLYPGQKHGFFNAKFEEFFEKTMSATVVFLKSLGYIK
;
A
#
# COMPACT_ATOMS: atom_id res chain seq x y z
N MET A 1 -26.54 -43.35 -59.80
CA MET A 1 -25.04 -43.33 -59.83
C MET A 1 -24.60 -41.90 -59.59
N THR A 2 -24.27 -41.59 -58.37
CA THR A 2 -23.85 -40.24 -57.96
C THR A 2 -22.33 -40.14 -58.08
N ASP A 3 -21.95 -39.15 -58.84
CA ASP A 3 -20.55 -38.85 -59.25
C ASP A 3 -19.72 -38.32 -58.04
N ILE A 4 -18.83 -39.14 -57.51
CA ILE A 4 -18.06 -38.89 -56.26
C ILE A 4 -16.63 -38.39 -56.56
N ASN A 5 -16.35 -37.84 -57.74
CA ASN A 5 -14.96 -37.41 -58.08
C ASN A 5 -14.90 -35.99 -58.64
N LYS A 6 -15.23 -34.98 -57.81
CA LYS A 6 -14.79 -33.62 -58.07
C LYS A 6 -13.60 -33.31 -57.16
N PRO A 7 -12.43 -32.90 -57.72
CA PRO A 7 -11.27 -32.52 -56.88
C PRO A 7 -11.64 -31.27 -56.07
N VAL A 8 -11.45 -31.36 -54.75
CA VAL A 8 -11.61 -30.23 -53.85
C VAL A 8 -10.57 -29.18 -54.17
N ASN A 9 -11.00 -28.00 -54.57
CA ASN A 9 -10.09 -26.90 -54.87
C ASN A 9 -9.47 -26.35 -53.57
N LEU A 10 -8.22 -26.77 -53.35
CA LEU A 10 -7.45 -26.41 -52.14
C LEU A 10 -7.37 -24.89 -51.92
N ASN A 11 -7.33 -24.10 -53.01
CA ASN A 11 -7.32 -22.64 -52.97
C ASN A 11 -8.61 -22.04 -52.41
N GLU A 12 -9.77 -22.62 -52.77
CA GLU A 12 -11.06 -22.18 -52.23
C GLU A 12 -11.23 -22.55 -50.75
N MET A 13 -10.68 -23.71 -50.35
CA MET A 13 -10.66 -24.13 -48.94
C MET A 13 -9.78 -23.20 -48.08
N ILE A 14 -8.59 -22.85 -48.57
CA ILE A 14 -7.68 -21.91 -47.90
C ILE A 14 -8.32 -20.52 -47.78
N LYS A 15 -8.95 -20.00 -48.83
CA LYS A 15 -9.68 -18.72 -48.79
C LYS A 15 -10.80 -18.73 -47.76
N SER A 16 -11.58 -19.82 -47.67
CA SER A 16 -12.65 -19.99 -46.67
C SER A 16 -12.09 -20.00 -45.25
N ILE A 17 -10.99 -20.68 -45.00
CA ILE A 17 -10.31 -20.71 -43.67
C ILE A 17 -9.79 -19.33 -43.28
N ILE A 18 -9.14 -18.61 -44.19
CA ILE A 18 -8.62 -17.25 -43.94
C ILE A 18 -9.77 -16.29 -43.65
N MET A 19 -10.88 -16.41 -44.37
CA MET A 19 -12.07 -15.58 -44.15
C MET A 19 -12.73 -15.86 -42.79
N ARG A 20 -12.81 -17.11 -42.36
CA ARG A 20 -13.28 -17.49 -41.00
C ARG A 20 -12.39 -16.98 -39.90
N ILE A 21 -11.08 -17.05 -40.05
CA ILE A 21 -10.11 -16.51 -39.06
C ILE A 21 -10.23 -14.97 -38.96
N LYS A 22 -10.38 -14.25 -40.09
CA LYS A 22 -10.63 -12.81 -40.07
C LYS A 22 -11.96 -12.45 -39.42
N LEU A 23 -13.00 -13.24 -39.62
CA LEU A 23 -14.32 -13.02 -39.00
C LEU A 23 -14.28 -13.25 -37.51
N ILE A 24 -13.62 -14.30 -37.02
CA ILE A 24 -13.44 -14.59 -35.58
C ILE A 24 -12.68 -13.46 -34.93
N ARG A 25 -11.55 -13.00 -35.47
CA ARG A 25 -10.77 -11.84 -34.94
C ARG A 25 -11.60 -10.55 -34.92
N CYS A 26 -12.46 -10.34 -35.92
CA CYS A 26 -13.33 -9.17 -35.97
C CYS A 26 -14.44 -9.21 -34.90
N ILE A 27 -14.96 -10.42 -34.59
CA ILE A 27 -15.97 -10.64 -33.55
C ILE A 27 -15.35 -10.47 -32.17
N GLU A 28 -14.16 -11.02 -31.93
CA GLU A 28 -13.43 -10.84 -30.66
C GLU A 28 -13.06 -9.37 -30.42
N LEU A 29 -12.59 -8.64 -31.46
CA LEU A 29 -12.26 -7.22 -31.36
C LEU A 29 -13.53 -6.37 -31.08
N LYS A 30 -14.66 -6.70 -31.72
CA LYS A 30 -15.95 -6.03 -31.44
C LYS A 30 -16.50 -6.35 -30.06
N ALA A 31 -16.33 -7.58 -29.58
CA ALA A 31 -16.73 -7.96 -28.21
C ALA A 31 -15.92 -7.22 -27.16
N ILE A 32 -14.62 -7.07 -27.36
CA ILE A 32 -13.72 -6.28 -26.47
C ILE A 32 -14.10 -4.80 -26.49
N VAL A 33 -14.35 -4.21 -27.67
CA VAL A 33 -14.76 -2.80 -27.81
C VAL A 33 -16.16 -2.57 -27.23
N THR A 34 -17.10 -3.52 -27.41
CA THR A 34 -18.46 -3.39 -26.86
C THR A 34 -18.48 -3.56 -25.35
N LEU A 35 -17.65 -4.44 -24.79
CA LEU A 35 -17.49 -4.59 -23.34
C LEU A 35 -16.86 -3.34 -22.71
N SER A 36 -15.91 -2.71 -23.39
CA SER A 36 -15.32 -1.43 -22.97
C SER A 36 -16.32 -0.27 -23.03
N LEU A 37 -17.20 -0.23 -24.03
CA LEU A 37 -18.23 0.80 -24.21
C LEU A 37 -19.44 0.62 -23.27
N VAL A 38 -19.79 -0.61 -22.89
CA VAL A 38 -20.85 -0.87 -21.90
C VAL A 38 -20.40 -0.46 -20.50
N LEU A 39 -19.11 -0.54 -20.19
CA LEU A 39 -18.54 -0.03 -18.93
C LEU A 39 -18.48 1.52 -18.86
N ILE A 40 -18.54 2.20 -20.02
CA ILE A 40 -18.54 3.67 -20.09
C ILE A 40 -19.96 4.26 -20.00
N ASN A 41 -21.02 3.49 -20.30
CA ASN A 41 -22.40 4.00 -20.41
C ASN A 41 -23.32 3.67 -19.23
N SER A 42 -22.89 2.97 -18.21
CA SER A 42 -23.60 2.88 -16.94
C SER A 42 -23.23 4.06 -16.06
N GLY A 43 -23.88 5.20 -16.31
CA GLY A 43 -23.73 6.46 -15.59
C GLY A 43 -24.22 6.39 -14.14
N ASN A 44 -23.55 5.61 -13.32
CA ASN A 44 -23.45 5.77 -11.89
C ASN A 44 -21.97 5.79 -11.53
N LEU A 45 -21.39 6.98 -11.66
CA LEU A 45 -20.10 7.29 -11.10
C LEU A 45 -20.24 7.19 -9.58
N LEU A 46 -19.97 6.03 -9.01
CA LEU A 46 -19.60 5.88 -7.62
C LEU A 46 -18.25 6.60 -7.47
N ILE A 47 -18.34 7.92 -7.24
CA ILE A 47 -17.23 8.78 -6.88
C ILE A 47 -16.72 8.25 -5.55
N GLY A 48 -15.63 7.48 -5.56
CA GLY A 48 -14.97 7.16 -4.32
C GLY A 48 -14.15 5.89 -4.21
N SER A 49 -14.32 4.88 -5.03
CA SER A 49 -13.47 3.69 -4.90
C SER A 49 -13.43 2.91 -6.21
N ASN A 50 -12.44 3.18 -7.04
CA ASN A 50 -12.06 2.18 -8.03
C ASN A 50 -11.26 1.11 -7.29
N LEU A 51 -11.97 0.04 -6.92
CA LEU A 51 -11.41 -1.10 -6.27
C LEU A 51 -10.56 -1.89 -7.27
N PHE A 52 -9.25 -1.69 -7.22
CA PHE A 52 -8.33 -2.62 -7.84
C PHE A 52 -8.17 -3.79 -6.87
N ILE A 53 -9.10 -4.75 -6.96
CA ILE A 53 -8.92 -6.03 -6.28
C ILE A 53 -8.05 -6.86 -7.20
N ARG A 54 -6.79 -7.03 -6.88
CA ARG A 54 -6.04 -8.16 -7.37
C ARG A 54 -6.23 -9.29 -6.37
N ASP A 55 -6.96 -10.34 -6.78
CA ASP A 55 -6.84 -11.64 -6.16
C ASP A 55 -5.43 -12.13 -6.46
N ASN A 56 -4.58 -12.02 -5.46
CA ASN A 56 -3.19 -12.35 -5.63
C ASN A 56 -2.98 -13.84 -5.36
N ASN A 57 -3.19 -14.65 -6.38
CA ASN A 57 -2.60 -15.99 -6.41
C ASN A 57 -1.06 -15.95 -6.39
N ASP A 58 -0.46 -14.76 -6.65
CA ASP A 58 0.98 -14.55 -6.64
C ASP A 58 1.56 -14.26 -5.24
N TYR A 59 0.72 -13.86 -4.25
CA TYR A 59 1.10 -13.91 -2.84
C TYR A 59 0.69 -15.28 -2.29
N ASN A 60 1.33 -16.33 -2.75
CA ASN A 60 1.08 -17.68 -2.30
C ASN A 60 1.06 -17.72 -0.78
N HIS A 61 -0.07 -18.17 -0.19
CA HIS A 61 -0.33 -18.43 1.22
C HIS A 61 -0.99 -17.31 2.05
N TYR A 62 -1.52 -16.26 1.43
CA TYR A 62 -2.13 -15.16 2.13
C TYR A 62 -3.63 -15.04 1.77
N PRO A 63 -4.56 -15.24 2.72
CA PRO A 63 -5.97 -15.42 2.40
C PRO A 63 -6.67 -14.15 1.89
N THR A 64 -6.12 -12.95 2.14
CA THR A 64 -6.76 -11.71 1.73
C THR A 64 -6.01 -10.99 0.62
N GLY A 65 -4.67 -10.92 0.62
CA GLY A 65 -3.77 -10.41 -0.44
C GLY A 65 -4.26 -9.18 -1.22
N LYS A 66 -5.07 -8.28 -0.61
CA LYS A 66 -5.82 -7.25 -1.32
C LYS A 66 -5.19 -5.89 -1.13
N LEU A 67 -5.04 -5.17 -2.24
CA LEU A 67 -4.71 -3.76 -2.26
C LEU A 67 -5.93 -2.98 -2.79
N TYR A 68 -6.42 -2.03 -1.99
CA TYR A 68 -7.54 -1.17 -2.35
C TYR A 68 -7.01 0.17 -2.82
N VAL A 69 -7.16 0.50 -4.11
CA VAL A 69 -6.58 1.70 -4.70
C VAL A 69 -7.63 2.80 -4.77
N TYR A 70 -7.33 3.93 -4.17
CA TYR A 70 -8.12 5.15 -4.19
C TYR A 70 -7.40 6.17 -5.09
N TYR A 71 -7.93 6.38 -6.28
CA TYR A 71 -7.35 7.30 -7.26
C TYR A 71 -7.69 8.76 -6.95
N SER A 72 -6.73 9.64 -7.21
CA SER A 72 -7.02 11.08 -7.26
C SER A 72 -8.01 11.41 -8.37
N LYS A 73 -8.89 12.38 -8.14
CA LYS A 73 -9.90 12.81 -9.13
C LYS A 73 -9.29 13.49 -10.37
N ASP A 74 -8.10 14.07 -10.23
CA ASP A 74 -7.42 14.85 -11.27
C ASP A 74 -6.35 14.03 -12.02
N GLN A 75 -6.49 12.71 -12.10
CA GLN A 75 -5.59 11.88 -12.91
C GLN A 75 -5.77 12.17 -14.42
N THR A 76 -5.27 13.29 -14.83
CA THR A 76 -4.90 13.52 -16.22
C THR A 76 -3.58 12.81 -16.46
N ASN A 77 -3.48 11.87 -17.35
CA ASN A 77 -2.29 11.18 -17.94
C ASN A 77 -0.89 11.35 -17.29
N GLN A 78 -0.78 11.94 -16.10
CA GLN A 78 0.45 12.13 -15.35
C GLN A 78 0.52 11.17 -14.18
N SER A 79 1.69 10.58 -13.97
CA SER A 79 1.96 9.71 -12.82
C SER A 79 1.89 10.51 -11.52
N SER A 80 1.04 10.05 -10.57
CA SER A 80 0.85 10.68 -9.26
C SER A 80 1.80 10.08 -8.21
N PRO A 81 2.13 10.81 -7.13
CA PRO A 81 2.69 10.19 -5.94
C PRO A 81 1.66 9.24 -5.31
N ALA A 82 2.14 8.22 -4.59
CA ALA A 82 1.26 7.32 -3.86
C ALA A 82 1.67 7.14 -2.40
N VAL A 83 0.68 6.88 -1.55
CA VAL A 83 0.89 6.43 -0.17
C VAL A 83 0.23 5.08 0.00
N ILE A 84 0.98 4.07 0.45
CA ILE A 84 0.41 2.83 0.91
C ILE A 84 0.21 2.89 2.42
N PHE A 85 -1.03 2.62 2.90
CA PHE A 85 -1.34 2.61 4.33
C PHE A 85 -1.58 1.20 4.84
N PHE A 86 -1.02 0.94 6.03
CA PHE A 86 -1.24 -0.28 6.81
C PHE A 86 -2.07 0.06 8.06
N PHE A 87 -3.10 -0.74 8.32
CA PHE A 87 -3.99 -0.51 9.45
C PHE A 87 -3.38 -0.92 10.79
N GLY A 88 -3.90 -0.36 11.89
CA GLY A 88 -3.55 -0.73 13.25
C GLY A 88 -4.32 -1.96 13.74
N GLY A 89 -4.06 -2.34 15.00
CA GLY A 89 -4.75 -3.47 15.64
C GLY A 89 -3.80 -4.52 16.21
N GLY A 90 -2.56 -4.12 16.50
CA GLY A 90 -1.57 -4.93 17.20
C GLY A 90 -1.13 -6.19 16.45
N TRP A 91 -1.24 -6.23 15.12
CA TRP A 91 -1.06 -7.43 14.27
C TRP A 91 -2.02 -8.57 14.63
N ASN A 92 -3.00 -8.29 15.48
CA ASN A 92 -3.97 -9.25 15.96
C ASN A 92 -5.26 -9.21 15.14
N SER A 93 -5.72 -8.01 14.79
CA SER A 93 -6.94 -7.76 14.03
C SER A 93 -6.88 -6.39 13.36
N GLY A 94 -7.93 -6.02 12.61
CA GLY A 94 -8.05 -4.71 11.97
C GLY A 94 -8.60 -4.84 10.55
N SER A 95 -8.61 -3.71 9.84
CA SER A 95 -9.11 -3.65 8.46
C SER A 95 -8.52 -2.44 7.73
N PRO A 96 -8.25 -2.56 6.43
CA PRO A 96 -7.84 -1.44 5.57
C PRO A 96 -8.77 -0.23 5.64
N LYS A 97 -10.04 -0.43 5.95
CA LYS A 97 -11.05 0.64 6.10
C LYS A 97 -10.69 1.71 7.12
N GLN A 98 -9.77 1.42 8.06
CA GLN A 98 -9.29 2.42 9.01
C GLN A 98 -8.79 3.69 8.33
N PHE A 99 -8.20 3.57 7.13
CA PHE A 99 -7.58 4.68 6.41
C PHE A 99 -8.39 5.21 5.22
N GLU A 100 -9.68 4.84 5.08
CA GLU A 100 -10.55 5.35 4.00
C GLU A 100 -10.71 6.88 4.04
N SER A 101 -10.84 7.47 5.23
CA SER A 101 -10.94 8.92 5.39
C SER A 101 -9.64 9.64 5.01
N GLN A 102 -8.48 9.08 5.40
CA GLN A 102 -7.17 9.59 5.01
C GLN A 102 -6.98 9.49 3.49
N ALA A 103 -7.43 8.38 2.88
CA ALA A 103 -7.40 8.23 1.43
C ALA A 103 -8.22 9.30 0.73
N SER A 104 -9.47 9.51 1.15
CA SER A 104 -10.36 10.55 0.61
C SER A 104 -9.78 11.95 0.80
N TYR A 105 -9.08 12.20 1.91
CA TYR A 105 -8.43 13.48 2.16
C TYR A 105 -7.26 13.72 1.21
N LEU A 106 -6.32 12.80 1.09
CA LEU A 106 -5.12 12.92 0.26
C LEU A 106 -5.43 12.93 -1.24
N ASN A 107 -6.49 12.24 -1.67
CA ASN A 107 -6.92 12.28 -3.07
C ASN A 107 -7.27 13.70 -3.56
N LYS A 108 -7.71 14.60 -2.66
CA LYS A 108 -7.97 16.02 -2.99
C LYS A 108 -6.70 16.77 -3.39
N TYR A 109 -5.53 16.25 -3.02
CA TYR A 109 -4.21 16.83 -3.28
C TYR A 109 -3.43 16.09 -4.37
N GLY A 110 -4.10 15.26 -5.16
CA GLY A 110 -3.45 14.56 -6.27
C GLY A 110 -2.64 13.32 -5.87
N VAL A 111 -2.80 12.81 -4.65
CA VAL A 111 -2.10 11.62 -4.17
C VAL A 111 -2.97 10.38 -4.37
N THR A 112 -2.46 9.36 -5.05
CA THR A 112 -3.09 8.04 -5.06
C THR A 112 -2.84 7.36 -3.72
N VAL A 113 -3.89 6.75 -3.14
CA VAL A 113 -3.76 6.06 -1.86
C VAL A 113 -4.08 4.58 -2.04
N VAL A 114 -3.21 3.74 -1.50
CA VAL A 114 -3.36 2.29 -1.50
C VAL A 114 -3.55 1.82 -0.06
N LEU A 115 -4.66 1.16 0.23
CA LEU A 115 -4.91 0.56 1.53
C LEU A 115 -4.58 -0.93 1.44
N ALA A 116 -3.53 -1.36 2.14
CA ALA A 116 -3.08 -2.73 2.11
C ALA A 116 -3.77 -3.57 3.19
N ASP A 117 -4.32 -4.70 2.78
CA ASP A 117 -4.66 -5.76 3.71
C ASP A 117 -3.40 -6.58 4.03
N TYR A 118 -3.36 -7.20 5.20
CA TYR A 118 -2.27 -8.07 5.61
C TYR A 118 -2.76 -9.13 6.60
N ARG A 119 -2.03 -10.22 6.71
CA ARG A 119 -2.36 -11.32 7.63
C ARG A 119 -2.23 -10.87 9.07
N THR A 120 -3.24 -11.23 9.86
CA THR A 120 -3.29 -11.00 11.30
C THR A 120 -3.55 -12.32 12.04
N GLN A 121 -3.32 -12.33 13.33
CA GLN A 121 -3.62 -13.52 14.14
C GLN A 121 -5.07 -13.95 13.98
N LYS A 122 -6.02 -13.00 13.96
CA LYS A 122 -7.46 -13.31 13.88
C LYS A 122 -7.91 -13.82 12.51
N ASN A 123 -7.38 -13.28 11.40
CA ASN A 123 -7.84 -13.68 10.07
C ASN A 123 -7.05 -14.84 9.46
N ALA A 124 -5.81 -15.10 9.93
CA ALA A 124 -4.91 -16.09 9.35
C ALA A 124 -4.13 -16.94 10.37
N GLY A 125 -4.32 -16.72 11.68
CA GLY A 125 -3.55 -17.44 12.70
C GLY A 125 -2.06 -17.13 12.73
N THR A 126 -1.64 -16.01 12.12
CA THR A 126 -0.24 -15.65 11.91
C THR A 126 0.35 -14.83 13.06
N THR A 127 1.68 -14.74 13.08
CA THR A 127 2.45 -13.91 14.00
C THR A 127 2.70 -12.52 13.41
N PRO A 128 3.26 -11.56 14.16
CA PRO A 128 3.66 -10.26 13.62
C PRO A 128 4.69 -10.34 12.47
N LYS A 129 5.47 -11.43 12.39
CA LYS A 129 6.48 -11.65 11.35
C LYS A 129 5.85 -11.75 9.97
N GLU A 130 4.77 -12.52 9.82
CA GLU A 130 4.06 -12.66 8.55
C GLU A 130 3.39 -11.35 8.13
N ALA A 131 2.87 -10.56 9.09
CA ALA A 131 2.33 -9.24 8.79
C ALA A 131 3.40 -8.30 8.18
N LEU A 132 4.66 -8.36 8.68
CA LEU A 132 5.77 -7.61 8.08
C LEU A 132 6.15 -8.13 6.70
N MET A 133 6.18 -9.45 6.51
CA MET A 133 6.42 -10.05 5.19
C MET A 133 5.40 -9.53 4.18
N ASP A 134 4.10 -9.54 4.54
CA ASP A 134 3.01 -9.07 3.68
C ASP A 134 3.15 -7.57 3.35
N ALA A 135 3.49 -6.74 4.34
CA ALA A 135 3.69 -5.31 4.12
C ALA A 135 4.83 -5.03 3.13
N LYS A 136 5.93 -5.79 3.20
CA LYS A 136 7.06 -5.67 2.27
C LYS A 136 6.71 -6.20 0.89
N SER A 137 5.99 -7.31 0.82
CA SER A 137 5.47 -7.84 -0.45
C SER A 137 4.52 -6.84 -1.12
N ALA A 138 3.62 -6.21 -0.35
CA ALA A 138 2.71 -5.17 -0.84
C ALA A 138 3.47 -3.95 -1.42
N MET A 139 4.52 -3.50 -0.74
CA MET A 139 5.40 -2.42 -1.22
C MET A 139 6.09 -2.76 -2.54
N ARG A 140 6.66 -3.96 -2.65
CA ARG A 140 7.32 -4.44 -3.88
C ARG A 140 6.32 -4.55 -5.02
N TYR A 141 5.18 -5.17 -4.74
CA TYR A 141 4.10 -5.31 -5.70
C TYR A 141 3.63 -3.96 -6.24
N LEU A 142 3.38 -3.00 -5.34
CA LEU A 142 2.97 -1.66 -5.73
C LEU A 142 4.01 -0.98 -6.64
N LYS A 143 5.30 -1.13 -6.36
CA LYS A 143 6.37 -0.57 -7.19
C LYS A 143 6.44 -1.22 -8.57
N GLN A 144 6.32 -2.54 -8.65
CA GLN A 144 6.34 -3.28 -9.93
C GLN A 144 5.16 -2.90 -10.84
N HIS A 145 4.01 -2.58 -10.24
CA HIS A 145 2.76 -2.28 -10.96
C HIS A 145 2.38 -0.80 -10.96
N ALA A 146 3.25 0.07 -10.45
CA ALA A 146 2.96 1.50 -10.27
C ALA A 146 2.48 2.17 -11.56
N MET A 147 3.16 1.94 -12.68
CA MET A 147 2.81 2.53 -13.97
C MET A 147 1.42 2.10 -14.47
N SER A 148 0.99 0.86 -14.19
CA SER A 148 -0.32 0.35 -14.61
C SER A 148 -1.49 1.00 -13.87
N ILE A 149 -1.22 1.67 -12.76
CA ILE A 149 -2.19 2.42 -11.95
C ILE A 149 -1.86 3.92 -11.90
N HIS A 150 -1.09 4.42 -12.88
CA HIS A 150 -0.69 5.83 -13.01
C HIS A 150 0.01 6.40 -11.76
N VAL A 151 0.84 5.60 -11.11
CA VAL A 151 1.68 5.99 -9.98
C VAL A 151 3.13 6.09 -10.42
N ASP A 152 3.84 7.10 -9.91
CA ASP A 152 5.28 7.25 -10.08
C ASP A 152 6.00 6.29 -9.09
N PRO A 153 6.72 5.27 -9.58
CA PRO A 153 7.41 4.30 -8.71
C PRO A 153 8.46 4.94 -7.81
N ASP A 154 8.96 6.12 -8.19
CA ASP A 154 9.93 6.89 -7.41
C ASP A 154 9.29 7.84 -6.38
N LYS A 155 7.95 7.86 -6.30
CA LYS A 155 7.18 8.68 -5.35
C LYS A 155 6.19 7.84 -4.54
N ILE A 156 6.61 6.65 -4.11
CA ILE A 156 5.80 5.78 -3.27
C ILE A 156 6.23 5.91 -1.81
N LEU A 157 5.30 6.33 -0.97
CA LEU A 157 5.44 6.51 0.46
C LEU A 157 4.73 5.38 1.21
N ALA A 158 5.11 5.15 2.47
CA ALA A 158 4.38 4.24 3.35
C ALA A 158 3.87 4.97 4.59
N GLY A 159 2.69 4.59 5.04
CA GLY A 159 2.09 5.15 6.24
C GLY A 159 1.31 4.10 7.02
N GLY A 160 0.90 4.46 8.23
CA GLY A 160 0.07 3.59 9.05
C GLY A 160 -0.08 4.05 10.49
N GLY A 161 -0.99 3.41 11.21
CA GLY A 161 -1.26 3.70 12.60
C GLY A 161 -0.91 2.54 13.52
N SER A 162 -0.32 2.81 14.69
CA SER A 162 -0.03 1.78 15.70
C SER A 162 0.81 0.64 15.11
N ALA A 163 0.33 -0.60 15.12
CA ALA A 163 0.96 -1.75 14.46
C ALA A 163 1.13 -1.54 12.94
N GLY A 164 0.20 -0.85 12.26
CA GLY A 164 0.37 -0.48 10.85
C GLY A 164 1.46 0.57 10.64
N GLY A 165 1.62 1.49 11.59
CA GLY A 165 2.75 2.42 11.62
C GLY A 165 4.09 1.69 11.82
N HIS A 166 4.11 0.61 12.61
CA HIS A 166 5.24 -0.30 12.67
C HIS A 166 5.54 -0.91 11.30
N LEU A 167 4.52 -1.49 10.65
CA LEU A 167 4.71 -2.12 9.34
C LEU A 167 5.27 -1.13 8.31
N ALA A 168 4.72 0.09 8.27
CA ALA A 168 5.24 1.15 7.41
C ALA A 168 6.72 1.47 7.69
N ALA A 169 7.10 1.68 8.96
CA ALA A 169 8.48 1.91 9.35
C ALA A 169 9.38 0.70 9.07
N ALA A 170 8.88 -0.51 9.34
CA ALA A 170 9.64 -1.74 9.15
C ALA A 170 9.92 -2.08 7.67
N THR A 171 9.05 -1.64 6.71
CA THR A 171 9.39 -1.74 5.28
C THR A 171 10.66 -0.98 4.93
N ALA A 172 10.94 0.13 5.64
CA ALA A 172 12.13 0.94 5.45
C ALA A 172 13.37 0.41 6.18
N PHE A 173 13.19 -0.12 7.39
CA PHE A 173 14.32 -0.37 8.30
C PHE A 173 14.63 -1.86 8.50
N CYS A 174 13.63 -2.75 8.50
CA CYS A 174 13.80 -4.16 8.85
C CYS A 174 14.12 -5.01 7.62
N HIS A 175 15.41 -5.07 7.24
CA HIS A 175 15.82 -5.70 5.98
C HIS A 175 15.86 -7.23 6.01
N GLN A 176 16.03 -7.85 7.18
CA GLN A 176 16.25 -9.30 7.31
C GLN A 176 14.97 -10.13 7.10
N ILE A 177 13.81 -9.60 7.50
CA ILE A 177 12.54 -10.30 7.37
C ILE A 177 11.93 -10.01 5.99
N ASN A 178 11.85 -11.02 5.14
CA ASN A 178 11.23 -10.94 3.82
C ASN A 178 10.39 -12.20 3.56
N ASN A 179 9.39 -12.08 2.69
CA ASN A 179 8.75 -13.26 2.15
C ASN A 179 9.75 -13.97 1.21
N PRO A 180 9.96 -15.30 1.37
CA PRO A 180 10.90 -16.06 0.53
C PRO A 180 10.59 -16.01 -0.97
N GLU A 181 9.34 -15.77 -1.32
CA GLU A 181 8.86 -15.74 -2.71
C GLU A 181 8.94 -14.35 -3.37
N ASP A 182 9.30 -13.31 -2.60
CA ASP A 182 9.46 -11.97 -3.15
C ASP A 182 10.71 -11.85 -4.02
N ASP A 183 10.59 -11.10 -5.14
CA ASP A 183 11.76 -10.61 -5.86
C ASP A 183 12.48 -9.53 -5.03
N LEU A 184 13.58 -9.91 -4.40
CA LEU A 184 14.37 -9.03 -3.55
C LEU A 184 15.16 -7.95 -4.32
N ASN A 185 15.24 -8.03 -5.66
CA ASN A 185 15.79 -6.94 -6.49
C ASN A 185 14.87 -5.72 -6.48
N VAL A 186 13.58 -5.91 -6.18
CA VAL A 186 12.63 -4.82 -5.97
C VAL A 186 12.68 -4.37 -4.51
N SER A 187 13.12 -3.14 -4.28
CA SER A 187 13.22 -2.59 -2.92
C SER A 187 11.86 -2.38 -2.27
N SER A 188 11.68 -2.83 -1.01
CA SER A 188 10.50 -2.50 -0.20
C SER A 188 10.57 -1.12 0.46
N ILE A 189 11.69 -0.38 0.35
CA ILE A 189 11.92 0.89 1.04
C ILE A 189 11.06 2.00 0.43
N PRO A 190 10.20 2.68 1.19
CA PRO A 190 9.43 3.83 0.72
C PRO A 190 10.31 5.08 0.59
N LYS A 191 9.83 6.09 -0.12
CA LYS A 191 10.52 7.38 -0.27
C LYS A 191 10.32 8.33 0.92
N ALA A 192 9.27 8.14 1.71
CA ALA A 192 9.01 8.83 2.99
C ALA A 192 8.02 8.02 3.85
N LEU A 193 7.93 8.37 5.13
CA LEU A 193 7.09 7.69 6.11
C LEU A 193 6.06 8.66 6.72
N ILE A 194 4.79 8.20 6.87
CA ILE A 194 3.70 8.92 7.53
C ILE A 194 3.21 8.06 8.71
N LEU A 195 3.63 8.39 9.92
CA LEU A 195 3.55 7.52 11.07
C LEU A 195 2.59 8.09 12.13
N PHE A 196 1.42 7.45 12.29
CA PHE A 196 0.43 7.82 13.31
C PHE A 196 0.60 6.94 14.55
N ASN A 197 1.05 7.49 15.66
CA ASN A 197 1.35 6.78 16.91
C ASN A 197 1.94 5.37 16.66
N PRO A 198 3.04 5.26 15.88
CA PRO A 198 3.54 3.97 15.41
C PRO A 198 4.21 3.19 16.54
N VAL A 199 4.01 1.89 16.57
CA VAL A 199 4.88 1.00 17.35
C VAL A 199 6.22 0.92 16.65
N ILE A 200 7.27 1.46 17.26
CA ILE A 200 8.63 1.52 16.67
C ILE A 200 9.69 0.80 17.49
N ASP A 201 9.38 0.45 18.74
CA ASP A 201 10.24 -0.34 19.62
C ASP A 201 9.54 -1.62 20.04
N ASN A 202 10.15 -2.76 19.70
CA ASN A 202 9.71 -4.10 20.07
C ASN A 202 10.78 -4.82 20.93
N GLY A 203 11.73 -4.07 21.48
CA GLY A 203 12.73 -4.59 22.43
C GLY A 203 12.11 -4.98 23.78
N PRO A 204 12.93 -5.39 24.76
CA PRO A 204 12.45 -5.93 26.04
C PRO A 204 11.43 -5.09 26.80
N HIS A 205 11.42 -3.77 26.58
CA HIS A 205 10.46 -2.82 27.18
C HIS A 205 9.48 -2.24 26.15
N GLY A 206 9.54 -2.73 24.90
CA GLY A 206 8.71 -2.28 23.79
C GLY A 206 7.40 -3.07 23.65
N TYR A 207 6.50 -2.52 22.85
CA TYR A 207 5.21 -3.16 22.63
C TYR A 207 5.34 -4.52 21.92
N GLY A 208 4.70 -5.52 22.50
CA GLY A 208 4.58 -6.86 21.90
C GLY A 208 5.86 -7.68 21.95
N PHE A 209 6.84 -7.33 22.79
CA PHE A 209 8.11 -8.06 22.92
C PHE A 209 7.92 -9.57 23.05
N ASP A 210 6.99 -10.03 23.93
CA ASP A 210 6.77 -11.46 24.16
C ASP A 210 6.38 -12.25 22.89
N ARG A 211 5.80 -11.58 21.89
CA ARG A 211 5.41 -12.19 20.62
C ARG A 211 6.52 -12.22 19.57
N VAL A 212 7.57 -11.43 19.78
CA VAL A 212 8.65 -11.23 18.80
C VAL A 212 10.04 -11.42 19.41
N LYS A 213 10.15 -11.83 20.68
CA LYS A 213 11.40 -11.90 21.46
C LYS A 213 12.54 -12.60 20.73
N ASP A 214 12.24 -13.66 19.96
CA ASP A 214 13.26 -14.48 19.30
C ASP A 214 13.84 -13.77 18.04
N TYR A 215 13.14 -12.75 17.50
CA TYR A 215 13.55 -12.04 16.29
C TYR A 215 13.36 -10.51 16.40
N TYR A 216 13.14 -9.95 17.60
CA TYR A 216 12.82 -8.53 17.77
C TYR A 216 13.90 -7.60 17.19
N ARG A 217 15.17 -8.02 17.18
CA ARG A 217 16.25 -7.19 16.64
C ARG A 217 16.08 -6.93 15.15
N ASP A 218 15.60 -7.91 14.40
CA ASP A 218 15.34 -7.80 12.97
C ASP A 218 13.95 -7.21 12.66
N PHE A 219 13.06 -7.20 13.66
CA PHE A 219 11.66 -6.77 13.53
C PHE A 219 11.42 -5.33 13.99
N SER A 220 12.18 -4.83 14.95
CA SER A 220 11.94 -3.53 15.60
C SER A 220 12.56 -2.38 14.81
N PRO A 221 11.77 -1.42 14.28
CA PRO A 221 12.27 -0.33 13.46
C PRO A 221 13.39 0.48 14.12
N ILE A 222 13.23 0.84 15.39
CA ILE A 222 14.20 1.69 16.12
C ILE A 222 15.59 1.05 16.28
N HIS A 223 15.69 -0.28 16.18
CA HIS A 223 16.94 -1.01 16.25
C HIS A 223 17.67 -1.09 14.91
N ASN A 224 16.99 -0.74 13.81
CA ASN A 224 17.45 -0.94 12.45
C ASN A 224 17.61 0.37 11.64
N ILE A 225 17.49 1.54 12.29
CA ILE A 225 17.73 2.84 11.65
C ILE A 225 19.20 2.95 11.26
N LYS A 226 19.48 3.27 10.00
CA LYS A 226 20.81 3.46 9.45
C LYS A 226 20.83 4.59 8.41
N LYS A 227 22.01 4.92 7.91
CA LYS A 227 22.21 5.92 6.87
C LYS A 227 21.24 5.69 5.69
N ASP A 228 20.83 6.76 5.03
CA ASP A 228 19.87 6.79 3.93
C ASP A 228 18.43 6.38 4.33
N ALA A 229 18.11 6.50 5.62
CA ALA A 229 16.75 6.35 6.12
C ALA A 229 15.79 7.34 5.45
N PRO A 230 14.59 6.94 4.99
CA PRO A 230 13.64 7.87 4.39
C PRO A 230 13.14 8.91 5.40
N PRO A 231 12.86 10.16 5.00
CA PRO A 231 12.31 11.16 5.89
C PRO A 231 10.96 10.71 6.44
N ALA A 232 10.64 11.10 7.68
CA ALA A 232 9.43 10.70 8.38
C ALA A 232 8.70 11.88 9.01
N ILE A 233 7.36 11.86 8.96
CA ILE A 233 6.50 12.62 9.86
C ILE A 233 5.87 11.67 10.88
N PHE A 234 5.95 12.01 12.15
CA PHE A 234 5.56 11.17 13.28
C PHE A 234 4.58 11.91 14.18
N PHE A 235 3.36 11.44 14.28
CA PHE A 235 2.31 12.00 15.11
C PHE A 235 2.15 11.21 16.39
N LEU A 236 2.18 11.86 17.57
CA LEU A 236 2.02 11.20 18.86
C LEU A 236 1.18 12.03 19.82
N GLY A 237 0.25 11.40 20.52
CA GLY A 237 -0.45 11.99 21.65
C GLY A 237 0.42 11.98 22.90
N SER A 238 0.41 13.06 23.70
CA SER A 238 1.26 13.15 24.89
C SER A 238 0.81 12.19 26.03
N GLU A 239 -0.42 11.67 25.97
CA GLU A 239 -0.97 10.68 26.90
C GLU A 239 -1.09 9.28 26.27
N ASP A 240 -0.32 9.01 25.22
CA ASP A 240 -0.25 7.68 24.63
C ASP A 240 0.47 6.73 25.60
N ASN A 241 -0.24 5.71 26.04
CA ASN A 241 0.24 4.70 26.98
C ASN A 241 0.75 3.41 26.30
N ILE A 242 0.71 3.36 24.98
CA ILE A 242 1.22 2.24 24.17
C ILE A 242 2.57 2.61 23.54
N VAL A 243 2.66 3.81 23.00
CA VAL A 243 3.88 4.37 22.43
C VAL A 243 4.32 5.56 23.30
N LEU A 244 5.31 5.33 24.13
CA LEU A 244 5.74 6.35 25.08
C LEU A 244 6.48 7.50 24.38
N LEU A 245 6.32 8.71 24.89
CA LEU A 245 6.98 9.92 24.37
C LEU A 245 8.50 9.73 24.28
N GLU A 246 9.11 9.11 25.28
CA GLU A 246 10.56 8.88 25.29
C GLU A 246 11.01 7.98 24.12
N THR A 247 10.18 6.99 23.72
CA THR A 247 10.43 6.13 22.55
C THR A 247 10.41 6.93 21.25
N ALA A 248 9.44 7.85 21.10
CA ALA A 248 9.35 8.72 19.94
C ALA A 248 10.54 9.70 19.86
N LEU A 249 10.95 10.28 21.00
CA LEU A 249 12.13 11.16 21.08
C LEU A 249 13.41 10.40 20.73
N LYS A 250 13.56 9.16 21.21
CA LYS A 250 14.69 8.29 20.88
C LYS A 250 14.73 7.94 19.40
N PHE A 251 13.56 7.67 18.79
CA PHE A 251 13.46 7.43 17.35
C PHE A 251 13.88 8.66 16.56
N LYS A 252 13.33 9.85 16.88
CA LYS A 252 13.71 11.12 16.25
C LYS A 252 15.21 11.35 16.33
N LYS A 253 15.80 11.23 17.52
CA LYS A 253 17.25 11.40 17.72
C LYS A 253 18.08 10.44 16.87
N LYS A 254 17.65 9.18 16.72
CA LYS A 254 18.35 8.20 15.87
C LYS A 254 18.25 8.56 14.39
N MET A 255 17.09 9.03 13.93
CA MET A 255 16.90 9.50 12.55
C MET A 255 17.83 10.69 12.25
N GLU A 256 17.86 11.68 13.13
CA GLU A 256 18.73 12.86 13.01
C GLU A 256 20.22 12.47 13.02
N HIS A 257 20.60 11.51 13.88
CA HIS A 257 21.99 11.03 13.96
C HIS A 257 22.48 10.41 12.63
N VAL A 258 21.61 9.78 11.88
CA VAL A 258 21.97 9.23 10.55
C VAL A 258 21.75 10.24 9.41
N GLY A 259 21.44 11.50 9.72
CA GLY A 259 21.23 12.57 8.76
C GLY A 259 19.85 12.57 8.08
N SER A 260 18.87 11.86 8.64
CA SER A 260 17.53 11.81 8.11
C SER A 260 16.56 12.73 8.86
N ARG A 261 15.64 13.36 8.12
CA ARG A 261 14.59 14.22 8.68
C ARG A 261 13.54 13.38 9.44
N CYS A 262 13.17 13.83 10.66
CA CYS A 262 12.05 13.28 11.41
C CYS A 262 11.25 14.41 12.07
N ASP A 263 10.10 14.73 11.50
CA ASP A 263 9.18 15.73 12.05
C ASP A 263 8.29 15.06 13.09
N LEU A 264 8.67 15.14 14.38
CA LEU A 264 7.84 14.65 15.47
C LEU A 264 6.86 15.73 15.92
N LEU A 265 5.56 15.50 15.75
CA LEU A 265 4.49 16.38 16.17
C LEU A 265 3.75 15.76 17.37
N LEU A 266 3.76 16.50 18.48
CA LEU A 266 3.12 16.09 19.74
C LEU A 266 1.76 16.78 19.87
N TYR A 267 0.76 16.01 20.28
CA TYR A 267 -0.61 16.46 20.50
C TYR A 267 -0.95 16.37 22.01
N PRO A 268 -0.98 17.52 22.70
CA PRO A 268 -1.22 17.54 24.15
C PRO A 268 -2.55 16.90 24.54
N GLY A 269 -2.53 16.08 25.59
CA GLY A 269 -3.72 15.40 26.13
C GLY A 269 -4.28 14.27 25.28
N GLN A 270 -3.68 14.00 24.09
CA GLN A 270 -4.20 12.98 23.21
C GLN A 270 -3.65 11.59 23.55
N LYS A 271 -4.53 10.59 23.42
CA LYS A 271 -4.27 9.16 23.69
C LYS A 271 -4.01 8.42 22.37
N HIS A 272 -3.69 7.14 22.49
CA HIS A 272 -3.49 6.26 21.35
C HIS A 272 -4.70 6.24 20.40
N GLY A 273 -4.48 6.39 19.09
CA GLY A 273 -5.52 6.37 18.06
C GLY A 273 -6.24 7.70 17.82
N PHE A 274 -5.76 8.81 18.37
CA PHE A 274 -6.37 10.13 18.23
C PHE A 274 -6.50 10.65 16.79
N PHE A 275 -5.71 10.11 15.86
CA PHE A 275 -5.68 10.47 14.43
C PHE A 275 -6.85 9.89 13.62
N ASN A 276 -7.65 8.98 14.20
CA ASN A 276 -8.77 8.35 13.48
C ASN A 276 -9.87 9.38 13.20
N ALA A 277 -10.58 9.20 12.07
CA ALA A 277 -11.59 10.13 11.56
C ALA A 277 -12.72 10.48 12.56
N LYS A 278 -13.01 9.60 13.50
CA LYS A 278 -13.98 9.88 14.58
C LYS A 278 -13.58 11.03 15.54
N PHE A 279 -12.31 11.40 15.51
CA PHE A 279 -11.76 12.56 16.24
C PHE A 279 -11.47 13.69 15.24
N GLU A 280 -12.52 14.29 14.70
CA GLU A 280 -12.49 15.18 13.53
C GLU A 280 -11.40 16.26 13.63
N GLU A 281 -11.30 16.97 14.76
CA GLU A 281 -10.29 18.03 14.96
C GLU A 281 -8.86 17.52 14.77
N PHE A 282 -8.52 16.38 15.37
CA PHE A 282 -7.17 15.81 15.31
C PHE A 282 -6.90 15.09 14.00
N PHE A 283 -7.93 14.50 13.40
CA PHE A 283 -7.86 13.99 12.03
C PHE A 283 -7.46 15.13 11.07
N GLU A 284 -8.18 16.27 11.08
CA GLU A 284 -7.87 17.41 10.23
C GLU A 284 -6.47 17.99 10.49
N LYS A 285 -6.08 18.13 11.76
CA LYS A 285 -4.74 18.61 12.14
C LYS A 285 -3.62 17.69 11.63
N THR A 286 -3.77 16.37 11.79
CA THR A 286 -2.76 15.41 11.35
C THR A 286 -2.69 15.32 9.82
N MET A 287 -3.83 15.39 9.14
CA MET A 287 -3.87 15.37 7.67
C MET A 287 -3.34 16.65 7.04
N SER A 288 -3.68 17.82 7.62
CA SER A 288 -3.10 19.10 7.19
C SER A 288 -1.57 19.11 7.33
N ALA A 289 -1.04 18.65 8.46
CA ALA A 289 0.40 18.52 8.66
C ALA A 289 1.04 17.52 7.68
N THR A 290 0.34 16.42 7.37
CA THR A 290 0.78 15.47 6.33
C THR A 290 0.91 16.15 4.97
N VAL A 291 -0.08 16.97 4.55
CA VAL A 291 -0.03 17.72 3.28
C VAL A 291 1.16 18.70 3.27
N VAL A 292 1.39 19.42 4.37
CA VAL A 292 2.55 20.34 4.49
C VAL A 292 3.87 19.54 4.36
N PHE A 293 3.98 18.40 5.00
CA PHE A 293 5.14 17.52 4.88
C PHE A 293 5.36 17.05 3.44
N LEU A 294 4.31 16.57 2.75
CA LEU A 294 4.39 16.14 1.35
C LEU A 294 4.80 17.29 0.41
N LYS A 295 4.27 18.50 0.62
CA LYS A 295 4.68 19.71 -0.13
C LYS A 295 6.16 20.02 0.09
N SER A 296 6.63 19.97 1.33
CA SER A 296 8.03 20.24 1.68
C SER A 296 9.03 19.26 1.05
N LEU A 297 8.56 18.06 0.69
CA LEU A 297 9.33 17.05 -0.03
C LEU A 297 9.17 17.12 -1.56
N GLY A 298 8.31 18.02 -2.08
CA GLY A 298 8.08 18.19 -3.52
C GLY A 298 7.21 17.08 -4.15
N TYR A 299 6.47 16.33 -3.34
CA TYR A 299 5.57 15.27 -3.86
C TYR A 299 4.25 15.83 -4.39
N ILE A 300 3.78 16.93 -3.82
CA ILE A 300 2.56 17.65 -4.24
C ILE A 300 2.82 19.15 -4.27
N LYS A 301 1.97 19.89 -5.00
CA LYS A 301 2.03 21.36 -5.15
C LYS A 301 1.35 22.11 -4.00
#